data_22cfd1fb6639d6257801df996d83e0a0
#
_entry.id   22cfd1fb6639d6257801df996d83e0a0
#
_cell.length_a   1.000
_cell.length_b   1.000
_cell.length_c   1.000
_cell.angle_alpha   90.00
_cell.angle_beta   90.00
_cell.angle_gamma   90.00
#
_symmetry.space_group_name_H-M   'P 1'
#
loop_
_entity.id
_entity.type
_entity.pdbx_description
1 polymer ?
#
loop_
_entity_poly.entity_id
_entity_poly.type
_entity_poly.pdbx_seq_one_letter_code
_entity_poly.pdbx_strand_id
1 'polypeptide(L)'
;MKSEAYLMDCMEYMKTIPDGWFELSLVDPPYGIGMSNSNKRTKPSRPNSYTKYADFRYHKTNWDNERPTAEYFEQLFRVSKDQVIFGANYFCEYLPSGKGWLFWNKLNGLDNCFSDGEFAFTSKGIQSKYFECSAFHNLSGGKDRIHPTQKPVKLYEWIYHNYLPDGGKVFDSHLGSGSNRIAADKAGNIDFYSTEIDPDYFADQEKRFRQYKSQLTFKF
;
A
#
# COMPACT_ATOMS: atom_id res chain seq x y z
N MET A 1 4.09 13.05 -16.96
CA MET A 1 4.02 12.43 -15.62
C MET A 1 5.15 11.44 -15.47
N LYS A 2 5.81 11.49 -14.34
CA LYS A 2 6.87 10.56 -14.00
C LYS A 2 6.31 9.37 -13.23
N SER A 3 6.92 8.20 -13.37
CA SER A 3 6.59 7.02 -12.59
C SER A 3 7.90 6.28 -12.29
N GLU A 4 8.56 6.68 -11.22
CA GLU A 4 9.91 6.25 -10.85
C GLU A 4 9.86 5.30 -9.65
N ALA A 5 10.49 4.15 -9.78
CA ALA A 5 10.63 3.18 -8.71
C ALA A 5 12.11 2.82 -8.55
N TYR A 6 12.60 2.77 -7.32
CA TYR A 6 13.99 2.55 -6.98
C TYR A 6 14.16 1.31 -6.11
N LEU A 7 15.07 0.42 -6.51
CA LEU A 7 15.48 -0.71 -5.66
C LEU A 7 16.49 -0.20 -4.63
N MET A 8 15.98 0.28 -3.50
CA MET A 8 16.81 0.85 -2.43
C MET A 8 16.02 0.99 -1.12
N ASP A 9 16.75 1.22 -0.05
CA ASP A 9 16.18 1.55 1.25
C ASP A 9 15.51 2.93 1.24
N CYS A 10 14.30 3.01 1.82
CA CYS A 10 13.52 4.26 1.83
C CYS A 10 14.17 5.36 2.68
N MET A 11 14.89 5.01 3.74
CA MET A 11 15.59 6.00 4.57
C MET A 11 16.75 6.64 3.82
N GLU A 12 17.49 5.83 3.05
CA GLU A 12 18.57 6.36 2.19
C GLU A 12 18.00 7.27 1.09
N TYR A 13 16.86 6.91 0.50
CA TYR A 13 16.18 7.77 -0.46
C TYR A 13 15.72 9.09 0.17
N MET A 14 15.00 9.03 1.29
CA MET A 14 14.47 10.23 1.96
C MET A 14 15.56 11.22 2.38
N LYS A 15 16.77 10.76 2.73
CA LYS A 15 17.92 11.64 3.01
C LYS A 15 18.30 12.56 1.84
N THR A 16 18.05 12.13 0.62
CA THR A 16 18.35 12.91 -0.60
C THR A 16 17.26 13.90 -0.99
N ILE A 17 16.09 13.83 -0.33
CA ILE A 17 14.91 14.60 -0.69
C ILE A 17 14.79 15.86 0.16
N PRO A 18 14.55 17.04 -0.44
CA PRO A 18 14.29 18.28 0.28
C PRO A 18 13.01 18.22 1.13
N ASP A 19 12.93 19.07 2.15
CA ASP A 19 11.76 19.23 2.98
C ASP A 19 10.52 19.62 2.16
N GLY A 20 9.39 18.97 2.40
CA GLY A 20 8.12 19.25 1.75
C GLY A 20 8.12 19.06 0.22
N TRP A 21 9.04 18.25 -0.32
CA TRP A 21 9.17 18.00 -1.76
C TRP A 21 7.94 17.31 -2.37
N PHE A 22 7.35 16.37 -1.63
CA PHE A 22 6.14 15.67 -2.06
C PHE A 22 4.88 16.37 -1.55
N GLU A 23 3.85 16.42 -2.38
CA GLU A 23 2.53 16.87 -1.98
C GLU A 23 1.88 15.86 -1.02
N LEU A 24 2.11 14.56 -1.27
CA LEU A 24 1.55 13.48 -0.47
C LEU A 24 2.55 12.31 -0.34
N SER A 25 2.76 11.83 0.88
CA SER A 25 3.27 10.48 1.11
C SER A 25 2.11 9.53 1.36
N LEU A 26 1.95 8.51 0.50
CA LEU A 26 0.90 7.50 0.60
C LEU A 26 1.56 6.13 0.77
N VAL A 27 1.65 5.68 2.02
CA VAL A 27 2.56 4.60 2.41
C VAL A 27 1.87 3.47 3.17
N ASP A 28 2.40 2.26 3.02
CA ASP A 28 1.99 1.03 3.71
C ASP A 28 3.24 0.34 4.31
N PRO A 29 3.81 0.90 5.39
CA PRO A 29 5.02 0.34 5.98
C PRO A 29 4.74 -1.00 6.69
N PRO A 30 5.76 -1.83 6.95
CA PRO A 30 5.60 -3.09 7.68
C PRO A 30 5.04 -2.87 9.09
N TYR A 31 4.12 -3.75 9.53
CA TYR A 31 3.46 -3.61 10.84
C TYR A 31 4.18 -4.36 11.96
N GLY A 32 5.18 -5.19 11.63
CA GLY A 32 5.90 -6.02 12.60
C GLY A 32 5.07 -7.19 13.13
N ILE A 33 4.10 -7.70 12.35
CA ILE A 33 3.17 -8.77 12.76
C ILE A 33 3.49 -10.11 12.08
N GLY A 34 4.61 -10.19 11.33
CA GLY A 34 5.12 -11.42 10.73
C GLY A 34 4.35 -11.89 9.50
N MET A 35 3.65 -11.00 8.78
CA MET A 35 2.90 -11.34 7.57
C MET A 35 3.80 -11.80 6.41
N SER A 36 5.08 -11.45 6.42
CA SER A 36 6.08 -11.92 5.45
C SER A 36 6.21 -13.45 5.41
N ASN A 37 5.92 -14.14 6.52
CA ASN A 37 5.99 -15.59 6.67
C ASN A 37 4.63 -16.29 6.58
N SER A 38 3.59 -15.61 6.12
CA SER A 38 2.19 -16.09 6.14
C SER A 38 1.87 -17.20 5.11
N ASN A 39 2.87 -17.92 4.57
CA ASN A 39 2.66 -19.21 3.89
C ASN A 39 2.03 -20.29 4.80
N LYS A 40 1.68 -19.95 6.04
CA LYS A 40 0.93 -20.83 6.92
C LYS A 40 -0.50 -20.92 6.40
N ARG A 41 -0.83 -22.06 5.77
CA ARG A 41 -2.21 -22.51 5.57
C ARG A 41 -2.93 -22.40 6.94
N THR A 42 -3.69 -21.35 7.14
CA THR A 42 -4.66 -21.35 8.23
C THR A 42 -5.72 -22.36 7.83
N LYS A 43 -5.73 -23.52 8.51
CA LYS A 43 -6.82 -24.50 8.33
C LYS A 43 -8.13 -23.75 8.60
N PRO A 44 -9.16 -23.94 7.74
CA PRO A 44 -10.45 -23.33 8.00
C PRO A 44 -10.92 -23.78 9.39
N SER A 45 -11.40 -22.84 10.18
CA SER A 45 -11.92 -23.09 11.53
C SER A 45 -13.18 -23.98 11.55
N ARG A 46 -13.74 -24.26 10.37
CA ARG A 46 -14.89 -25.16 10.19
C ARG A 46 -14.67 -26.12 9.01
N PRO A 47 -15.04 -27.41 9.11
CA PRO A 47 -14.80 -28.45 8.09
C PRO A 47 -15.50 -28.21 6.74
N ASN A 48 -16.47 -27.31 6.65
CA ASN A 48 -17.34 -27.08 5.49
C ASN A 48 -17.21 -25.67 4.86
N SER A 49 -16.15 -24.90 5.17
CA SER A 49 -15.97 -23.63 4.48
C SER A 49 -15.40 -23.88 3.07
N TYR A 50 -16.19 -23.57 2.05
CA TYR A 50 -15.82 -23.66 0.62
C TYR A 50 -14.80 -22.60 0.18
N THR A 51 -14.00 -22.04 1.06
CA THR A 51 -12.91 -21.15 0.65
C THR A 51 -11.79 -21.97 0.03
N LYS A 52 -11.80 -22.09 -1.29
CA LYS A 52 -10.64 -22.52 -2.07
C LYS A 52 -9.54 -21.48 -1.84
N TYR A 53 -8.65 -21.74 -0.90
CA TYR A 53 -7.44 -20.95 -0.74
C TYR A 53 -6.59 -21.17 -1.98
N ALA A 54 -6.37 -20.12 -2.75
CA ALA A 54 -5.37 -20.15 -3.79
C ALA A 54 -4.00 -20.38 -3.11
N ASP A 55 -3.22 -21.32 -3.64
CA ASP A 55 -1.85 -21.58 -3.21
C ASP A 55 -0.98 -20.39 -3.68
N PHE A 56 -0.98 -19.30 -2.91
CA PHE A 56 -0.11 -18.16 -3.19
C PHE A 56 1.29 -18.52 -2.74
N ARG A 57 2.20 -18.60 -3.67
CA ARG A 57 3.63 -18.74 -3.40
C ARG A 57 4.24 -17.35 -3.40
N TYR A 58 4.32 -16.73 -2.22
CA TYR A 58 5.05 -15.48 -2.04
C TYR A 58 6.53 -15.77 -1.75
N HIS A 59 7.38 -14.80 -2.04
CA HIS A 59 8.78 -14.84 -1.65
C HIS A 59 8.91 -14.98 -0.12
N LYS A 60 9.81 -15.83 0.33
CA LYS A 60 10.12 -15.95 1.77
C LYS A 60 11.05 -14.80 2.13
N THR A 61 10.53 -13.84 2.83
CA THR A 61 11.25 -12.62 3.21
C THR A 61 10.99 -12.29 4.68
N ASN A 62 11.74 -11.38 5.23
CA ASN A 62 11.65 -10.95 6.62
C ASN A 62 11.17 -9.49 6.76
N TRP A 63 10.62 -8.90 5.68
CA TRP A 63 10.27 -7.47 5.64
C TRP A 63 9.29 -7.04 6.73
N ASP A 64 8.44 -7.92 7.27
CA ASP A 64 7.45 -7.59 8.31
C ASP A 64 7.84 -8.15 9.70
N ASN A 65 9.13 -8.34 9.96
CA ASN A 65 9.59 -8.76 11.27
C ASN A 65 9.72 -7.60 12.27
N GLU A 66 9.93 -6.39 11.77
CA GLU A 66 10.13 -5.19 12.57
C GLU A 66 9.25 -4.04 12.08
N ARG A 67 8.84 -3.19 13.00
CA ARG A 67 8.13 -1.94 12.70
C ARG A 67 9.13 -0.85 12.33
N PRO A 68 8.74 0.15 11.53
CA PRO A 68 9.52 1.35 11.35
C PRO A 68 9.79 2.07 12.68
N THR A 69 10.93 2.72 12.75
CA THR A 69 11.35 3.50 13.92
C THR A 69 10.75 4.91 13.93
N ALA A 70 10.89 5.64 15.04
CA ALA A 70 10.51 7.06 15.11
C ALA A 70 11.17 7.89 14.00
N GLU A 71 12.46 7.62 13.70
CA GLU A 71 13.21 8.32 12.64
C GLU A 71 12.54 8.19 11.27
N TYR A 72 11.98 7.03 10.94
CA TYR A 72 11.23 6.85 9.70
C TYR A 72 10.06 7.84 9.59
N PHE A 73 9.26 7.97 10.66
CA PHE A 73 8.12 8.89 10.66
C PHE A 73 8.57 10.34 10.61
N GLU A 74 9.64 10.71 11.32
CA GLU A 74 10.24 12.06 11.25
C GLU A 74 10.65 12.40 9.81
N GLN A 75 11.34 11.50 9.11
CA GLN A 75 11.73 11.69 7.73
C GLN A 75 10.51 11.73 6.78
N LEU A 76 9.52 10.86 6.98
CA LEU A 76 8.30 10.85 6.18
C LEU A 76 7.53 12.17 6.28
N PHE A 77 7.38 12.72 7.50
CA PHE A 77 6.77 14.03 7.74
C PHE A 77 7.63 15.18 7.20
N ARG A 78 8.94 15.05 7.21
CA ARG A 78 9.85 16.07 6.67
C ARG A 78 9.74 16.20 5.15
N VAL A 79 9.75 15.07 4.41
CA VAL A 79 9.82 15.08 2.94
C VAL A 79 8.48 15.37 2.26
N SER A 80 7.36 15.30 2.98
CA SER A 80 6.02 15.48 2.40
C SER A 80 5.14 16.45 3.17
N LYS A 81 4.29 17.18 2.44
CA LYS A 81 3.34 18.15 3.01
C LYS A 81 2.19 17.45 3.73
N ASP A 82 1.64 16.41 3.10
CA ASP A 82 0.57 15.59 3.65
C ASP A 82 0.95 14.10 3.66
N GLN A 83 0.32 13.32 4.55
CA GLN A 83 0.55 11.89 4.67
C GLN A 83 -0.76 11.12 4.74
N VAL A 84 -0.77 9.94 4.10
CA VAL A 84 -1.73 8.86 4.37
C VAL A 84 -0.91 7.61 4.68
N ILE A 85 -1.06 7.07 5.91
CA ILE A 85 -0.24 6.00 6.45
C ILE A 85 -1.14 4.84 6.84
N PHE A 86 -1.07 3.72 6.11
CA PHE A 86 -1.81 2.51 6.45
C PHE A 86 -1.22 1.82 7.69
N GLY A 87 -2.04 1.01 8.38
CA GLY A 87 -1.64 0.34 9.61
C GLY A 87 -1.40 1.30 10.77
N ALA A 88 -1.95 2.49 10.72
CA ALA A 88 -1.69 3.57 11.66
C ALA A 88 -1.98 3.22 13.13
N ASN A 89 -2.86 2.24 13.37
CA ASN A 89 -3.11 1.69 14.71
C ASN A 89 -1.90 0.95 15.32
N TYR A 90 -0.90 0.57 14.53
CA TYR A 90 0.37 0.00 15.00
C TYR A 90 1.44 1.04 15.30
N PHE A 91 1.19 2.32 14.98
CA PHE A 91 2.15 3.43 15.01
C PHE A 91 1.64 4.67 15.75
N CYS A 92 0.58 4.54 16.56
CA CYS A 92 -0.09 5.68 17.21
C CYS A 92 0.87 6.58 17.98
N GLU A 93 1.93 6.02 18.56
CA GLU A 93 2.94 6.74 19.34
C GLU A 93 3.78 7.74 18.50
N TYR A 94 3.82 7.55 17.18
CA TYR A 94 4.60 8.41 16.25
C TYR A 94 3.73 9.38 15.47
N LEU A 95 2.39 9.27 15.59
CA LEU A 95 1.46 10.05 14.79
C LEU A 95 0.92 11.25 15.56
N PRO A 96 0.80 12.44 14.93
CA PRO A 96 0.21 13.60 15.58
C PRO A 96 -1.25 13.37 15.93
N SER A 97 -1.66 13.83 17.12
CA SER A 97 -3.05 13.78 17.58
C SER A 97 -3.95 14.78 16.82
N GLY A 98 -5.27 14.59 16.90
CA GLY A 98 -6.25 15.54 16.36
C GLY A 98 -6.34 15.59 14.85
N LYS A 99 -5.92 14.53 14.17
CA LYS A 99 -5.97 14.37 12.71
C LYS A 99 -7.03 13.37 12.27
N GLY A 100 -7.26 13.27 10.97
CA GLY A 100 -8.27 12.40 10.38
C GLY A 100 -7.83 10.95 10.29
N TRP A 101 -8.82 10.09 10.13
CA TRP A 101 -8.63 8.66 9.92
C TRP A 101 -9.39 8.18 8.70
N LEU A 102 -8.84 7.19 8.01
CA LEU A 102 -9.53 6.43 6.99
C LEU A 102 -9.74 5.01 7.52
N PHE A 103 -10.96 4.49 7.42
CA PHE A 103 -11.24 3.09 7.61
C PHE A 103 -11.57 2.44 6.27
N TRP A 104 -10.74 1.47 5.85
CA TRP A 104 -11.01 0.64 4.69
C TRP A 104 -11.66 -0.67 5.13
N ASN A 105 -12.98 -0.83 4.86
CA ASN A 105 -13.69 -2.09 5.02
C ASN A 105 -13.37 -3.03 3.84
N LYS A 106 -12.82 -4.20 4.15
CA LYS A 106 -12.38 -5.20 3.16
C LYS A 106 -13.53 -6.06 2.62
N LEU A 107 -14.72 -5.93 3.15
CA LEU A 107 -15.90 -6.76 2.81
C LEU A 107 -15.62 -8.27 2.97
N ASN A 108 -14.90 -8.64 4.00
CA ASN A 108 -14.41 -10.00 4.20
C ASN A 108 -15.47 -10.99 4.68
N GLY A 109 -16.71 -10.61 4.97
CA GLY A 109 -17.74 -11.49 5.52
C GLY A 109 -17.43 -11.98 6.94
N LEU A 110 -18.45 -12.54 7.59
CA LEU A 110 -18.43 -12.85 9.04
C LEU A 110 -17.62 -14.09 9.46
N ASP A 111 -17.15 -14.92 8.53
CA ASP A 111 -16.60 -16.25 8.83
C ASP A 111 -15.10 -16.41 8.48
N ASN A 112 -14.32 -15.33 8.45
CA ASN A 112 -12.89 -15.45 8.16
C ASN A 112 -12.01 -15.00 9.34
N CYS A 113 -10.75 -15.45 9.35
CA CYS A 113 -9.78 -15.12 10.39
C CYS A 113 -8.99 -13.81 10.09
N PHE A 114 -9.36 -13.09 9.04
CA PHE A 114 -8.72 -11.84 8.67
C PHE A 114 -9.46 -10.64 9.27
N SER A 115 -8.74 -9.56 9.47
CA SER A 115 -9.33 -8.30 9.92
C SER A 115 -10.40 -7.81 8.93
N ASP A 116 -11.52 -7.33 9.45
CA ASP A 116 -12.62 -6.77 8.64
C ASP A 116 -12.21 -5.54 7.84
N GLY A 117 -11.23 -4.80 8.33
CA GLY A 117 -10.71 -3.63 7.67
C GLY A 117 -9.33 -3.21 8.14
N GLU A 118 -8.86 -2.09 7.61
CA GLU A 118 -7.62 -1.44 8.00
C GLU A 118 -7.84 0.04 8.25
N PHE A 119 -7.12 0.54 9.25
CA PHE A 119 -7.03 1.96 9.51
C PHE A 119 -5.86 2.60 8.77
N ALA A 120 -6.09 3.80 8.25
CA ALA A 120 -5.00 4.68 7.84
C ALA A 120 -5.14 6.04 8.52
N PHE A 121 -4.01 6.59 8.95
CA PHE A 121 -3.90 7.97 9.41
C PHE A 121 -3.88 8.91 8.21
N THR A 122 -4.46 10.11 8.35
CA THR A 122 -4.24 11.20 7.40
C THR A 122 -3.89 12.50 8.14
N SER A 123 -2.84 13.17 7.72
CA SER A 123 -2.48 14.51 8.21
C SER A 123 -3.39 15.59 7.63
N LYS A 124 -4.02 15.31 6.49
CA LYS A 124 -4.90 16.24 5.77
C LYS A 124 -6.29 16.30 6.38
N GLY A 125 -6.53 17.33 7.16
CA GLY A 125 -7.84 17.54 7.82
C GLY A 125 -8.04 16.69 9.07
N ILE A 126 -9.23 16.84 9.67
CA ILE A 126 -9.64 16.19 10.93
C ILE A 126 -10.79 15.20 10.75
N GLN A 127 -11.40 15.17 9.56
CA GLN A 127 -12.56 14.31 9.29
C GLN A 127 -12.11 12.89 9.02
N SER A 128 -12.75 11.94 9.68
CA SER A 128 -12.58 10.52 9.35
C SER A 128 -13.43 10.15 8.15
N LYS A 129 -12.88 9.30 7.27
CA LYS A 129 -13.55 8.82 6.06
C LYS A 129 -13.63 7.30 6.07
N TYR A 130 -14.65 6.80 5.39
CA TYR A 130 -14.93 5.38 5.22
C TYR A 130 -14.88 5.01 3.74
N PHE A 131 -14.26 3.90 3.43
CA PHE A 131 -14.23 3.30 2.09
C PHE A 131 -14.43 1.80 2.17
N GLU A 132 -15.19 1.23 1.25
CA GLU A 132 -15.38 -0.20 1.16
C GLU A 132 -15.01 -0.75 -0.22
N CYS A 133 -14.21 -1.79 -0.20
CA CYS A 133 -13.80 -2.51 -1.39
C CYS A 133 -13.18 -3.84 -0.97
N SER A 134 -13.59 -4.92 -1.59
CA SER A 134 -12.95 -6.23 -1.33
C SER A 134 -11.44 -6.15 -1.56
N ALA A 135 -10.66 -6.73 -0.66
CA ALA A 135 -9.21 -6.89 -0.82
C ALA A 135 -8.84 -7.70 -2.08
N PHE A 136 -9.80 -8.46 -2.62
CA PHE A 136 -9.68 -9.27 -3.83
C PHE A 136 -10.34 -8.63 -5.06
N HIS A 137 -10.70 -7.35 -4.99
CA HIS A 137 -11.34 -6.64 -6.10
C HIS A 137 -10.47 -6.69 -7.36
N ASN A 138 -11.07 -7.08 -8.50
CA ASN A 138 -10.40 -7.25 -9.79
C ASN A 138 -9.28 -8.30 -9.84
N LEU A 139 -9.22 -9.21 -8.87
CA LEU A 139 -8.30 -10.34 -8.91
C LEU A 139 -9.03 -11.57 -9.43
N SER A 140 -8.67 -12.06 -10.62
CA SER A 140 -9.21 -13.28 -11.23
C SER A 140 -8.88 -14.50 -10.37
N GLY A 141 -9.73 -14.78 -9.37
CA GLY A 141 -9.52 -15.90 -8.43
C GLY A 141 -8.22 -15.82 -7.63
N GLY A 142 -7.67 -14.62 -7.45
CA GLY A 142 -6.44 -14.40 -6.70
C GLY A 142 -5.14 -14.68 -7.47
N LYS A 143 -5.21 -15.10 -8.72
CA LYS A 143 -4.01 -15.47 -9.52
C LYS A 143 -3.06 -14.30 -9.81
N ASP A 144 -3.58 -13.07 -9.78
CA ASP A 144 -2.81 -11.85 -10.10
C ASP A 144 -2.23 -11.18 -8.86
N ARG A 145 -2.27 -11.87 -7.70
CA ARG A 145 -1.73 -11.37 -6.46
C ARG A 145 -0.26 -11.73 -6.33
N ILE A 146 0.61 -10.73 -6.31
CA ILE A 146 2.07 -10.90 -6.24
C ILE A 146 2.65 -10.61 -4.85
N HIS A 147 1.85 -10.02 -3.92
CA HIS A 147 2.28 -9.67 -2.58
C HIS A 147 1.22 -10.08 -1.53
N PRO A 148 1.59 -10.61 -0.34
CA PRO A 148 0.64 -11.11 0.66
C PRO A 148 -0.31 -10.04 1.19
N THR A 149 0.14 -8.80 1.31
CA THR A 149 -0.65 -7.66 1.78
C THR A 149 -1.10 -6.72 0.65
N GLN A 150 -1.09 -7.19 -0.60
CA GLN A 150 -1.47 -6.39 -1.76
C GLN A 150 -2.83 -5.72 -1.58
N LYS A 151 -2.84 -4.40 -1.61
CA LYS A 151 -4.06 -3.59 -1.59
C LYS A 151 -4.64 -3.41 -3.00
N PRO A 152 -5.98 -3.24 -3.14
CA PRO A 152 -6.60 -3.02 -4.44
C PRO A 152 -6.25 -1.64 -5.00
N VAL A 153 -6.02 -1.57 -6.31
CA VAL A 153 -5.76 -0.30 -7.03
C VAL A 153 -6.87 0.72 -6.78
N LYS A 154 -8.14 0.26 -6.73
CA LYS A 154 -9.32 1.11 -6.49
C LYS A 154 -9.28 1.87 -5.16
N LEU A 155 -8.65 1.30 -4.12
CA LEU A 155 -8.45 1.98 -2.83
C LEU A 155 -7.54 3.20 -3.00
N TYR A 156 -6.45 3.06 -3.71
CA TYR A 156 -5.52 4.15 -4.00
C TYR A 156 -6.13 5.22 -4.93
N GLU A 157 -6.88 4.81 -5.96
CA GLU A 157 -7.64 5.73 -6.83
C GLU A 157 -8.60 6.60 -5.99
N TRP A 158 -9.33 5.99 -5.04
CA TRP A 158 -10.23 6.70 -4.14
C TRP A 158 -9.47 7.66 -3.21
N ILE A 159 -8.28 7.27 -2.71
CA ILE A 159 -7.45 8.13 -1.87
C ILE A 159 -6.96 9.34 -2.68
N TYR A 160 -6.47 9.16 -3.89
CA TYR A 160 -6.07 10.28 -4.75
C TYR A 160 -7.20 11.25 -5.03
N HIS A 161 -8.38 10.73 -5.36
CA HIS A 161 -9.56 11.58 -5.58
C HIS A 161 -9.91 12.43 -4.36
N ASN A 162 -9.78 11.89 -3.14
CA ASN A 162 -10.21 12.58 -1.91
C ASN A 162 -9.12 13.44 -1.27
N TYR A 163 -7.85 13.08 -1.42
CA TYR A 163 -6.75 13.70 -0.70
C TYR A 163 -5.76 14.44 -1.60
N LEU A 164 -5.76 14.16 -2.91
CA LEU A 164 -4.86 14.81 -3.87
C LEU A 164 -5.58 15.07 -5.22
N PRO A 165 -6.77 15.73 -5.24
CA PRO A 165 -7.56 15.89 -6.47
C PRO A 165 -6.82 16.72 -7.55
N ASP A 166 -5.98 17.66 -7.15
CA ASP A 166 -5.22 18.52 -8.06
C ASP A 166 -3.95 17.85 -8.61
N GLY A 167 -3.64 16.63 -8.13
CA GLY A 167 -2.43 15.92 -8.49
C GLY A 167 -1.18 16.47 -7.79
N GLY A 168 -0.01 16.08 -8.30
CA GLY A 168 1.28 16.51 -7.77
C GLY A 168 2.26 15.34 -7.59
N LYS A 169 3.30 15.55 -6.77
CA LYS A 169 4.32 14.54 -6.49
C LYS A 169 3.90 13.67 -5.31
N VAL A 170 3.92 12.35 -5.51
CA VAL A 170 3.59 11.35 -4.49
C VAL A 170 4.79 10.48 -4.19
N PHE A 171 4.98 10.17 -2.92
CA PHE A 171 5.97 9.21 -2.46
C PHE A 171 5.33 7.98 -1.83
N ASP A 172 5.84 6.79 -2.20
CA ASP A 172 5.54 5.50 -1.58
C ASP A 172 6.83 4.83 -1.12
N SER A 173 7.04 4.75 0.18
CA SER A 173 8.27 4.21 0.76
C SER A 173 8.39 2.69 0.69
N HIS A 174 7.28 1.97 0.49
CA HIS A 174 7.20 0.51 0.49
C HIS A 174 6.29 0.03 -0.65
N LEU A 175 6.82 0.08 -1.87
CA LEU A 175 6.06 -0.11 -3.12
C LEU A 175 5.32 -1.46 -3.20
N GLY A 176 5.96 -2.53 -2.69
CA GLY A 176 5.39 -3.87 -2.64
C GLY A 176 4.86 -4.34 -3.99
N SER A 177 3.54 -4.47 -4.10
CA SER A 177 2.89 -4.94 -5.35
C SER A 177 2.76 -3.90 -6.46
N GLY A 178 3.09 -2.63 -6.22
CA GLY A 178 2.91 -1.54 -7.19
C GLY A 178 1.46 -1.12 -7.45
N SER A 179 0.51 -1.49 -6.59
CA SER A 179 -0.89 -1.09 -6.75
C SER A 179 -1.07 0.43 -6.68
N ASN A 180 -0.32 1.10 -5.81
CA ASN A 180 -0.28 2.54 -5.67
C ASN A 180 0.25 3.20 -6.96
N ARG A 181 1.34 2.68 -7.52
CA ARG A 181 1.94 3.13 -8.78
C ARG A 181 0.96 3.07 -9.96
N ILE A 182 0.19 1.99 -10.06
CA ILE A 182 -0.84 1.82 -11.11
C ILE A 182 -1.96 2.85 -10.91
N ALA A 183 -2.40 3.09 -9.68
CA ALA A 183 -3.42 4.07 -9.38
C ALA A 183 -2.96 5.50 -9.72
N ALA A 184 -1.71 5.85 -9.42
CA ALA A 184 -1.11 7.13 -9.77
C ALA A 184 -1.05 7.36 -11.29
N ASP A 185 -0.65 6.35 -12.06
CA ASP A 185 -0.64 6.41 -13.54
C ASP A 185 -2.06 6.59 -14.10
N LYS A 186 -3.06 5.92 -13.53
CA LYS A 186 -4.47 6.07 -13.93
C LYS A 186 -5.05 7.44 -13.61
N ALA A 187 -4.65 8.05 -12.50
CA ALA A 187 -5.10 9.39 -12.12
C ALA A 187 -4.69 10.45 -13.15
N GLY A 188 -3.57 10.27 -13.81
CA GLY A 188 -3.18 11.05 -14.97
C GLY A 188 -2.63 12.46 -14.66
N ASN A 189 -2.44 12.81 -13.39
CA ASN A 189 -1.91 14.11 -12.93
C ASN A 189 -0.91 13.97 -11.76
N ILE A 190 -0.34 12.76 -11.56
CA ILE A 190 0.55 12.44 -10.46
C ILE A 190 1.94 12.09 -10.99
N ASP A 191 2.96 12.75 -10.46
CA ASP A 191 4.36 12.31 -10.56
C ASP A 191 4.66 11.39 -9.38
N PHE A 192 4.84 10.10 -9.66
CA PHE A 192 4.97 9.04 -8.65
C PHE A 192 6.42 8.65 -8.44
N TYR A 193 6.84 8.57 -7.18
CA TYR A 193 8.17 8.17 -6.74
C TYR A 193 8.05 7.11 -5.65
N SER A 194 8.85 6.07 -5.73
CA SER A 194 8.77 4.98 -4.77
C SER A 194 10.08 4.25 -4.54
N THR A 195 10.16 3.56 -3.41
CA THR A 195 11.26 2.67 -3.08
C THR A 195 10.73 1.27 -2.76
N GLU A 196 11.55 0.26 -3.02
CA GLU A 196 11.35 -1.13 -2.61
C GLU A 196 12.73 -1.71 -2.28
N ILE A 197 12.86 -2.33 -1.12
CA ILE A 197 14.14 -2.90 -0.69
C ILE A 197 14.33 -4.36 -1.15
N ASP A 198 13.21 -5.07 -1.32
CA ASP A 198 13.24 -6.48 -1.74
C ASP A 198 13.36 -6.59 -3.27
N PRO A 199 14.44 -7.20 -3.80
CA PRO A 199 14.66 -7.27 -5.24
C PRO A 199 13.62 -8.12 -5.98
N ASP A 200 13.06 -9.14 -5.33
CA ASP A 200 12.06 -10.02 -5.94
C ASP A 200 10.72 -9.30 -6.08
N TYR A 201 10.27 -8.61 -5.02
CA TYR A 201 9.07 -7.77 -5.10
C TYR A 201 9.26 -6.59 -6.05
N PHE A 202 10.45 -6.00 -6.08
CA PHE A 202 10.77 -4.96 -7.06
C PHE A 202 10.63 -5.47 -8.51
N ALA A 203 11.17 -6.65 -8.82
CA ALA A 203 11.06 -7.25 -10.15
C ALA A 203 9.59 -7.60 -10.52
N ASP A 204 8.83 -8.14 -9.57
CA ASP A 204 7.44 -8.53 -9.78
C ASP A 204 6.53 -7.31 -10.02
N GLN A 205 6.70 -6.21 -9.26
CA GLN A 205 5.92 -4.99 -9.49
C GLN A 205 6.29 -4.32 -10.82
N GLU A 206 7.57 -4.32 -11.25
CA GLU A 206 8.00 -3.83 -12.56
C GLU A 206 7.32 -4.60 -13.69
N LYS A 207 7.27 -5.94 -13.58
CA LYS A 207 6.57 -6.81 -14.53
C LYS A 207 5.08 -6.48 -14.57
N ARG A 208 4.45 -6.36 -13.40
CA ARG A 208 3.03 -6.03 -13.27
C ARG A 208 2.70 -4.66 -13.88
N PHE A 209 3.52 -3.65 -13.61
CA PHE A 209 3.33 -2.30 -14.16
C PHE A 209 3.48 -2.29 -15.69
N ARG A 210 4.48 -2.99 -16.26
CA ARG A 210 4.61 -3.15 -17.71
C ARG A 210 3.42 -3.86 -18.34
N GLN A 211 2.90 -4.91 -17.73
CA GLN A 211 1.69 -5.58 -18.17
C GLN A 211 0.47 -4.65 -18.18
N TYR A 212 0.30 -3.87 -17.12
CA TYR A 212 -0.74 -2.85 -17.07
C TYR A 212 -0.60 -1.83 -18.22
N LYS A 213 0.56 -1.29 -18.46
CA LYS A 213 0.82 -0.33 -19.55
C LYS A 213 0.55 -0.93 -20.93
N SER A 214 0.91 -2.19 -21.16
CA SER A 214 0.66 -2.85 -22.44
C SER A 214 -0.84 -3.03 -22.73
N GLN A 215 -1.68 -3.26 -21.70
CA GLN A 215 -3.14 -3.36 -21.87
C GLN A 215 -3.79 -2.04 -22.29
N LEU A 216 -3.21 -0.90 -21.94
CA LEU A 216 -3.71 0.41 -22.38
C LEU A 216 -3.45 0.66 -23.86
N THR A 217 -2.38 0.11 -24.41
CA THR A 217 -1.98 0.30 -25.82
C THR A 217 -2.93 -0.43 -26.81
N PHE A 218 -3.66 -1.44 -26.35
CA PHE A 218 -4.59 -2.23 -27.20
C PHE A 218 -6.04 -1.73 -27.17
N LYS A 219 -6.33 -0.58 -26.58
CA LYS A 219 -7.70 -0.03 -26.46
C LYS A 219 -8.04 1.05 -27.50
N PHE A 220 -7.39 1.03 -28.68
CA PHE A 220 -7.68 1.91 -29.81
C PHE A 220 -8.15 1.12 -31.01
#